data_23cf6eba895331aadf44c3a36de9787d
#
_entry.id   23cf6eba895331aadf44c3a36de9787d
#
_cell.length_a   1.000
_cell.length_b   1.000
_cell.length_c   1.000
_cell.angle_alpha   90.00
_cell.angle_beta   90.00
_cell.angle_gamma   90.00
#
_symmetry.space_group_name_H-M   'P 1'
#
loop_
_entity.id
_entity.type
_entity.pdbx_description
1 polymer ?
#
loop_
_entity_poly.entity_id
_entity_poly.type
_entity_poly.pdbx_seq_one_letter_code
_entity_poly.pdbx_strand_id
1 'polypeptide(L)'
;VTIQNQLHFHALLVMIANTKVSFLLFFCTFALHYGYIHDLCSTIVILQTLIFMTKHKSFIILLLVVFSSVVLAQFKLDEQSAKLVYTLNAVNSLYVDSVKENNLVESSIVGMLKDLDPHSVYIPKDEVERMNEPLEGSFYGVGIQFQMLEDTLYVIQTISGCPAAKVGVLPGDRMVFIEDTLIAGVKMQNTAIMKKLRGPKGTVVRVKMLRRGVPELIEFSITRDKIPIYSVDASYMIDKEVGYIKINSFGATTYREYLEALDKLKKAGMKDLIIDLQDNGGGYMNAATDLANEFLQQGNLIVYTKGVKQPRTSINATGRGGFSNGRLIVLTNEYSASASEIFSGAIQDWDRGVVVGRRTFGKGLVQRPVILPDGSMIRLTTARYYTPSGRCIQKSYKDGLDKYEKDILDRYKRGEFQHADSIHFADSLKYKTLRLSRTVYGGGGIMPDVFVPLDTTYYTDYLRKIIAKGIVNKTTMQYIDKNRNAITEQYKTFETFATSYSIPQSLFDDMVSAATKEKISFVQEQFDKSKPYLSTQIKALIATDIWERDAFYRIVNTENAIVKKALELFKQPGAYNKLFPSSTNIKKTGK
;
A
#
# COMPACT_ATOMS: atom_id res chain seq x y z
N VAL A 1 27.53 0.86 -1.22
CA VAL A 1 28.65 1.62 -0.61
C VAL A 1 29.97 1.26 -1.28
N THR A 2 30.20 0.01 -1.68
CA THR A 2 31.49 -0.45 -2.23
C THR A 2 31.76 0.01 -3.67
N ILE A 3 30.77 0.04 -4.52
CA ILE A 3 30.91 0.45 -5.95
C ILE A 3 31.09 1.97 -6.07
N GLN A 4 30.41 2.74 -5.24
CA GLN A 4 30.51 4.20 -5.25
C GLN A 4 31.86 4.68 -4.71
N ASN A 5 32.46 3.97 -3.76
CA ASN A 5 33.82 4.24 -3.28
C ASN A 5 34.89 3.86 -4.31
N GLN A 6 34.68 2.84 -5.14
CA GLN A 6 35.59 2.48 -6.21
C GLN A 6 35.58 3.49 -7.36
N LEU A 7 34.40 4.01 -7.74
CA LEU A 7 34.29 5.08 -8.73
C LEU A 7 34.96 6.37 -8.27
N HIS A 8 34.82 6.73 -6.99
CA HIS A 8 35.49 7.89 -6.40
C HIS A 8 37.01 7.72 -6.31
N PHE A 9 37.47 6.53 -5.99
CA PHE A 9 38.93 6.23 -5.94
C PHE A 9 39.53 6.19 -7.33
N HIS A 10 38.84 5.63 -8.33
CA HIS A 10 39.26 5.67 -9.73
C HIS A 10 39.26 7.09 -10.29
N ALA A 11 38.22 7.89 -9.99
CA ALA A 11 38.17 9.30 -10.35
C ALA A 11 39.28 10.11 -9.67
N LEU A 12 39.61 9.79 -8.42
CA LEU A 12 40.70 10.44 -7.67
C LEU A 12 42.07 10.07 -8.24
N LEU A 13 42.28 8.82 -8.62
CA LEU A 13 43.54 8.36 -9.29
C LEU A 13 43.71 8.98 -10.68
N VAL A 14 42.65 9.05 -11.47
CA VAL A 14 42.63 9.72 -12.78
C VAL A 14 42.84 11.22 -12.62
N MET A 15 42.25 11.84 -11.58
CA MET A 15 42.43 13.23 -11.27
C MET A 15 43.85 13.56 -10.76
N ILE A 16 44.48 12.71 -9.96
CA ILE A 16 45.85 12.83 -9.50
C ILE A 16 46.84 12.62 -10.66
N ALA A 17 46.60 11.66 -11.55
CA ALA A 17 47.38 11.43 -12.76
C ALA A 17 47.27 12.62 -13.73
N ASN A 18 46.04 13.13 -13.96
CA ASN A 18 45.82 14.27 -14.83
C ASN A 18 46.36 15.60 -14.24
N THR A 19 46.33 15.81 -12.91
CA THR A 19 46.90 17.00 -12.30
C THR A 19 48.41 17.03 -12.38
N LYS A 20 49.09 15.88 -12.24
CA LYS A 20 50.54 15.81 -12.43
C LYS A 20 50.95 15.97 -13.90
N VAL A 21 50.19 15.44 -14.83
CA VAL A 21 50.38 15.66 -16.27
C VAL A 21 50.07 17.09 -16.67
N SER A 22 49.00 17.67 -16.13
CA SER A 22 48.64 19.07 -16.36
C SER A 22 49.63 20.04 -15.73
N PHE A 23 50.21 19.72 -14.57
CA PHE A 23 51.27 20.51 -13.94
C PHE A 23 52.58 20.44 -14.73
N LEU A 24 52.91 19.27 -15.28
CA LEU A 24 54.07 19.11 -16.17
C LEU A 24 53.88 19.88 -17.51
N LEU A 25 52.70 19.78 -18.10
CA LEU A 25 52.33 20.53 -19.31
C LEU A 25 52.29 22.03 -19.06
N PHE A 26 51.83 22.48 -17.90
CA PHE A 26 51.86 23.90 -17.51
C PHE A 26 53.29 24.42 -17.33
N PHE A 27 54.18 23.62 -16.72
CA PHE A 27 55.59 24.00 -16.61
C PHE A 27 56.33 23.97 -17.97
N CYS A 28 56.00 23.03 -18.85
CA CYS A 28 56.58 23.01 -20.22
C CYS A 28 56.06 24.19 -21.06
N THR A 29 54.80 24.56 -20.95
CA THR A 29 54.25 25.76 -21.66
C THR A 29 54.79 27.05 -21.07
N PHE A 30 55.01 27.15 -19.76
CA PHE A 30 55.62 28.30 -19.12
C PHE A 30 57.11 28.44 -19.48
N ALA A 31 57.84 27.35 -19.58
CA ALA A 31 59.26 27.34 -20.06
C ALA A 31 59.41 27.66 -21.55
N LEU A 32 58.38 27.40 -22.37
CA LEU A 32 58.35 27.76 -23.79
C LEU A 32 58.05 29.26 -24.02
N HIS A 33 57.47 29.95 -23.05
CA HIS A 33 57.15 31.39 -23.18
C HIS A 33 58.30 32.33 -22.80
N TYR A 34 59.28 31.85 -22.06
CA TYR A 34 60.50 32.57 -21.72
C TYR A 34 61.71 31.95 -22.39
N GLY A 35 61.85 32.23 -23.68
CA GLY A 35 62.93 31.73 -24.50
C GLY A 35 64.31 32.18 -24.02
N TYR A 36 64.94 31.43 -23.18
CA TYR A 36 66.39 31.30 -23.01
C TYR A 36 66.69 30.25 -21.93
N ILE A 37 67.46 29.22 -22.26
CA ILE A 37 67.88 28.04 -21.47
C ILE A 37 67.01 26.80 -21.79
N HIS A 38 66.83 26.50 -23.06
CA HIS A 38 65.87 25.45 -23.47
C HIS A 38 66.44 24.00 -23.49
N ASP A 39 67.75 23.82 -23.62
CA ASP A 39 68.24 22.45 -23.89
C ASP A 39 68.81 21.68 -22.66
N LEU A 40 69.15 22.39 -21.60
CA LEU A 40 69.74 21.71 -20.43
C LEU A 40 68.73 21.32 -19.38
N CYS A 41 67.68 22.16 -19.14
CA CYS A 41 66.65 21.87 -18.16
C CYS A 41 65.63 20.80 -18.64
N SER A 42 65.28 20.80 -19.92
CA SER A 42 64.37 19.80 -20.48
C SER A 42 65.01 18.41 -20.51
N THR A 43 66.28 18.35 -20.83
CA THR A 43 67.02 17.05 -20.83
C THR A 43 67.22 16.51 -19.40
N ILE A 44 67.45 17.35 -18.41
CA ILE A 44 67.57 16.96 -16.99
C ILE A 44 66.24 16.49 -16.41
N VAL A 45 65.15 17.15 -16.71
CA VAL A 45 63.80 16.79 -16.23
C VAL A 45 63.34 15.47 -16.88
N ILE A 46 63.59 15.31 -18.18
CA ILE A 46 63.30 14.06 -18.89
C ILE A 46 64.19 12.91 -18.37
N LEU A 47 65.46 13.18 -18.14
CA LEU A 47 66.37 12.20 -17.57
C LEU A 47 66.03 11.81 -16.13
N GLN A 48 65.67 12.78 -15.29
CA GLN A 48 65.22 12.51 -13.92
C GLN A 48 63.90 11.76 -13.90
N THR A 49 62.94 12.08 -14.80
CA THR A 49 61.70 11.35 -14.92
C THR A 49 61.91 9.93 -15.44
N LEU A 50 62.78 9.74 -16.42
CA LEU A 50 63.17 8.43 -16.93
C LEU A 50 63.95 7.60 -15.89
N ILE A 51 64.87 8.20 -15.14
CA ILE A 51 65.63 7.54 -14.04
C ILE A 51 64.65 7.19 -12.89
N PHE A 52 63.70 8.07 -12.55
CA PHE A 52 62.67 7.77 -11.56
C PHE A 52 61.77 6.62 -12.02
N MET A 53 61.32 6.63 -13.27
CA MET A 53 60.55 5.55 -13.86
C MET A 53 61.32 4.22 -13.98
N THR A 54 62.62 4.25 -14.28
CA THR A 54 63.43 3.03 -14.36
C THR A 54 63.83 2.49 -12.99
N LYS A 55 64.12 3.35 -12.00
CA LYS A 55 64.43 2.90 -10.62
C LYS A 55 63.20 2.36 -9.88
N HIS A 56 62.00 2.81 -10.22
CA HIS A 56 60.78 2.39 -9.52
C HIS A 56 59.87 1.48 -10.34
N LYS A 57 60.27 1.06 -11.55
CA LYS A 57 59.49 0.12 -12.36
C LYS A 57 59.14 -1.16 -11.60
N SER A 58 60.08 -1.72 -10.87
CA SER A 58 59.83 -2.92 -10.05
C SER A 58 58.89 -2.65 -8.89
N PHE A 59 58.94 -1.46 -8.29
CA PHE A 59 58.04 -1.08 -7.20
C PHE A 59 56.63 -0.81 -7.70
N ILE A 60 56.46 -0.16 -8.85
CA ILE A 60 55.16 0.09 -9.48
C ILE A 60 54.54 -1.24 -9.94
N ILE A 61 55.29 -2.12 -10.53
CA ILE A 61 54.85 -3.47 -10.92
C ILE A 61 54.47 -4.27 -9.67
N LEU A 62 55.26 -4.22 -8.60
CA LEU A 62 54.91 -4.87 -7.33
C LEU A 62 53.61 -4.29 -6.73
N LEU A 63 53.43 -2.97 -6.77
CA LEU A 63 52.23 -2.31 -6.29
C LEU A 63 50.99 -2.69 -7.14
N LEU A 64 51.15 -2.80 -8.46
CA LEU A 64 50.09 -3.26 -9.35
C LEU A 64 49.76 -4.75 -9.14
N VAL A 65 50.77 -5.59 -8.89
CA VAL A 65 50.58 -7.03 -8.59
C VAL A 65 49.92 -7.19 -7.21
N VAL A 66 50.37 -6.44 -6.20
CA VAL A 66 49.74 -6.45 -4.87
C VAL A 66 48.29 -5.89 -4.94
N PHE A 67 48.08 -4.81 -5.68
CA PHE A 67 46.73 -4.25 -5.87
C PHE A 67 45.82 -5.21 -6.63
N SER A 68 46.32 -5.86 -7.71
CA SER A 68 45.53 -6.86 -8.43
C SER A 68 45.28 -8.11 -7.58
N SER A 69 46.25 -8.56 -6.76
CA SER A 69 46.03 -9.68 -5.84
C SER A 69 45.07 -9.34 -4.68
N VAL A 70 45.09 -8.11 -4.17
CA VAL A 70 44.13 -7.63 -3.17
C VAL A 70 42.73 -7.49 -3.77
N VAL A 71 42.62 -6.97 -5.00
CA VAL A 71 41.33 -6.90 -5.72
C VAL A 71 40.79 -8.29 -6.04
N LEU A 72 41.64 -9.21 -6.51
CA LEU A 72 41.28 -10.61 -6.75
C LEU A 72 40.91 -11.36 -5.46
N ALA A 73 41.59 -11.05 -4.34
CA ALA A 73 41.26 -11.64 -3.04
C ALA A 73 39.93 -11.13 -2.46
N GLN A 74 39.50 -9.91 -2.79
CA GLN A 74 38.22 -9.36 -2.39
C GLN A 74 37.01 -9.93 -3.18
N PHE A 75 37.24 -10.52 -4.36
CA PHE A 75 36.23 -11.16 -5.20
C PHE A 75 36.17 -12.69 -5.06
N LYS A 76 36.76 -13.26 -4.00
CA LYS A 76 36.57 -14.68 -3.74
C LYS A 76 35.11 -14.90 -3.33
N LEU A 77 34.27 -15.29 -4.30
CA LEU A 77 32.91 -15.77 -4.02
C LEU A 77 33.03 -16.89 -2.96
N ASP A 78 32.20 -16.85 -1.93
CA ASP A 78 32.10 -17.98 -1.03
C ASP A 78 31.61 -19.23 -1.80
N GLU A 79 31.81 -20.40 -1.23
CA GLU A 79 31.53 -21.68 -1.90
C GLU A 79 30.07 -21.78 -2.40
N GLN A 80 29.12 -21.25 -1.66
CA GLN A 80 27.70 -21.35 -2.02
C GLN A 80 27.36 -20.38 -3.16
N SER A 81 27.87 -19.15 -3.11
CA SER A 81 27.74 -18.19 -4.19
C SER A 81 28.40 -18.68 -5.48
N ALA A 82 29.58 -19.28 -5.37
CA ALA A 82 30.31 -19.88 -6.52
C ALA A 82 29.48 -21.02 -7.14
N LYS A 83 28.88 -21.89 -6.32
CA LYS A 83 28.03 -23.00 -6.77
C LYS A 83 26.82 -22.49 -7.59
N LEU A 84 26.18 -21.40 -7.14
CA LEU A 84 25.04 -20.83 -7.85
C LEU A 84 25.46 -20.29 -9.23
N VAL A 85 26.55 -19.51 -9.28
CA VAL A 85 27.07 -18.95 -10.53
C VAL A 85 27.53 -20.05 -11.49
N TYR A 86 28.22 -21.07 -10.96
CA TYR A 86 28.68 -22.21 -11.77
C TYR A 86 27.49 -22.98 -12.37
N THR A 87 26.40 -23.19 -11.59
CA THR A 87 25.20 -23.87 -12.07
C THR A 87 24.55 -23.09 -13.21
N LEU A 88 24.41 -21.76 -13.08
CA LEU A 88 23.85 -20.91 -14.12
C LEU A 88 24.67 -20.98 -15.41
N ASN A 89 26.00 -20.89 -15.29
CA ASN A 89 26.90 -20.99 -16.44
C ASN A 89 26.85 -22.39 -17.10
N ALA A 90 26.75 -23.46 -16.32
CA ALA A 90 26.61 -24.82 -16.85
C ALA A 90 25.31 -25.01 -17.63
N VAL A 91 24.17 -24.48 -17.09
CA VAL A 91 22.90 -24.51 -17.79
C VAL A 91 22.94 -23.72 -19.11
N ASN A 92 23.51 -22.51 -19.08
CA ASN A 92 23.62 -21.68 -20.28
C ASN A 92 24.52 -22.30 -21.37
N SER A 93 25.54 -23.08 -20.96
CA SER A 93 26.53 -23.62 -21.90
C SER A 93 26.24 -25.06 -22.37
N LEU A 94 25.53 -25.85 -21.57
CA LEU A 94 25.43 -27.31 -21.78
C LEU A 94 23.97 -27.79 -21.97
N TYR A 95 22.98 -26.95 -21.66
CA TYR A 95 21.57 -27.39 -21.80
C TYR A 95 21.21 -27.63 -23.27
N VAL A 96 20.41 -28.64 -23.54
CA VAL A 96 20.08 -29.12 -24.89
C VAL A 96 19.33 -28.08 -25.73
N ASP A 97 18.51 -27.24 -25.12
CA ASP A 97 17.74 -26.21 -25.80
C ASP A 97 18.22 -24.79 -25.41
N SER A 98 17.84 -23.79 -26.19
CA SER A 98 18.12 -22.38 -25.86
C SER A 98 17.39 -21.97 -24.59
N VAL A 99 18.08 -21.33 -23.66
CA VAL A 99 17.53 -20.83 -22.40
C VAL A 99 17.43 -19.31 -22.40
N LYS A 100 16.44 -18.78 -21.68
CA LYS A 100 16.37 -17.35 -21.37
C LYS A 100 16.97 -17.13 -20.00
N GLU A 101 18.24 -16.69 -19.97
CA GLU A 101 19.01 -16.53 -18.74
C GLU A 101 18.28 -15.67 -17.70
N ASN A 102 17.67 -14.56 -18.12
CA ASN A 102 16.91 -13.68 -17.23
C ASN A 102 15.81 -14.45 -16.46
N ASN A 103 15.06 -15.30 -17.16
CA ASN A 103 13.97 -16.08 -16.52
C ASN A 103 14.52 -17.09 -15.50
N LEU A 104 15.72 -17.67 -15.76
CA LEU A 104 16.36 -18.59 -14.82
C LEU A 104 16.83 -17.86 -13.56
N VAL A 105 17.45 -16.69 -13.73
CA VAL A 105 17.90 -15.86 -12.61
C VAL A 105 16.71 -15.42 -11.76
N GLU A 106 15.65 -14.88 -12.36
CA GLU A 106 14.43 -14.49 -11.65
C GLU A 106 13.79 -15.66 -10.91
N SER A 107 13.66 -16.83 -11.57
CA SER A 107 13.13 -18.05 -10.94
C SER A 107 13.97 -18.51 -9.75
N SER A 108 15.30 -18.39 -9.86
CA SER A 108 16.22 -18.71 -8.76
C SER A 108 16.05 -17.77 -7.58
N ILE A 109 15.90 -16.45 -7.83
CA ILE A 109 15.63 -15.44 -6.79
C ILE A 109 14.28 -15.73 -6.11
N VAL A 110 13.23 -15.98 -6.89
CA VAL A 110 11.90 -16.33 -6.37
C VAL A 110 11.97 -17.59 -5.50
N GLY A 111 12.71 -18.61 -5.94
CA GLY A 111 12.93 -19.84 -5.17
C GLY A 111 13.59 -19.58 -3.82
N MET A 112 14.69 -18.81 -3.80
CA MET A 112 15.38 -18.44 -2.55
C MET A 112 14.46 -17.66 -1.59
N LEU A 113 13.67 -16.71 -2.09
CA LEU A 113 12.80 -15.89 -1.24
C LEU A 113 11.64 -16.70 -0.67
N LYS A 114 11.10 -17.65 -1.44
CA LYS A 114 10.01 -18.53 -1.02
C LYS A 114 10.37 -19.37 0.21
N ASP A 115 11.65 -19.74 0.37
CA ASP A 115 12.13 -20.54 1.51
C ASP A 115 12.32 -19.72 2.80
N LEU A 116 12.23 -18.37 2.72
CA LEU A 116 12.44 -17.49 3.87
C LEU A 116 11.16 -17.23 4.66
N ASP A 117 10.16 -16.67 3.99
CA ASP A 117 8.88 -16.28 4.59
C ASP A 117 7.83 -15.92 3.52
N PRO A 118 6.53 -15.84 3.87
CA PRO A 118 5.46 -15.58 2.90
C PRO A 118 5.45 -14.18 2.28
N HIS A 119 6.28 -13.28 2.73
CA HIS A 119 6.21 -11.86 2.39
C HIS A 119 7.47 -11.32 1.71
N SER A 120 8.58 -12.07 1.75
CA SER A 120 9.77 -11.77 0.95
C SER A 120 9.50 -12.10 -0.51
N VAL A 121 9.51 -11.09 -1.38
CA VAL A 121 9.08 -11.25 -2.78
C VAL A 121 10.03 -10.53 -3.74
N TYR A 122 10.18 -11.10 -4.94
CA TYR A 122 10.81 -10.47 -6.10
C TYR A 122 9.78 -9.66 -6.89
N ILE A 123 10.17 -8.50 -7.37
CA ILE A 123 9.33 -7.60 -8.16
C ILE A 123 10.11 -7.25 -9.43
N PRO A 124 9.62 -7.67 -10.61
CA PRO A 124 10.22 -7.32 -11.88
C PRO A 124 10.31 -5.79 -12.09
N LYS A 125 11.31 -5.34 -12.83
CA LYS A 125 11.60 -3.92 -13.07
C LYS A 125 10.38 -3.11 -13.53
N ASP A 126 9.62 -3.67 -14.47
CA ASP A 126 8.43 -3.02 -15.05
C ASP A 126 7.23 -2.96 -14.10
N GLU A 127 7.29 -3.68 -12.97
CA GLU A 127 6.25 -3.69 -11.94
C GLU A 127 6.59 -2.83 -10.71
N VAL A 128 7.86 -2.45 -10.53
CA VAL A 128 8.32 -1.73 -9.33
C VAL A 128 7.56 -0.43 -9.11
N GLU A 129 7.42 0.40 -10.14
CA GLU A 129 6.71 1.67 -10.05
C GLU A 129 5.23 1.43 -9.68
N ARG A 130 4.55 0.53 -10.41
CA ARG A 130 3.13 0.19 -10.18
C ARG A 130 2.86 -0.35 -8.78
N MET A 131 3.78 -1.15 -8.24
CA MET A 131 3.67 -1.73 -6.90
C MET A 131 3.88 -0.70 -5.78
N ASN A 132 4.57 0.39 -6.05
CA ASN A 132 4.84 1.45 -5.09
C ASN A 132 3.82 2.59 -5.14
N GLU A 133 3.18 2.84 -6.29
CA GLU A 133 2.19 3.93 -6.48
C GLU A 133 1.15 4.06 -5.36
N PRO A 134 0.49 2.99 -4.89
CA PRO A 134 -0.49 3.10 -3.81
C PRO A 134 0.11 3.58 -2.49
N LEU A 135 1.39 3.26 -2.25
CA LEU A 135 2.10 3.67 -1.05
C LEU A 135 2.67 5.09 -1.18
N GLU A 136 3.05 5.50 -2.40
CA GLU A 136 3.51 6.87 -2.69
C GLU A 136 2.35 7.87 -2.74
N GLY A 137 1.12 7.39 -2.83
CA GLY A 137 -0.10 8.20 -2.83
C GLY A 137 -0.33 8.98 -4.12
N SER A 138 0.30 8.59 -5.23
CA SER A 138 0.08 9.22 -6.55
C SER A 138 0.70 8.42 -7.69
N PHE A 139 0.19 8.65 -8.90
CA PHE A 139 0.77 8.20 -10.17
C PHE A 139 0.63 9.28 -11.23
N TYR A 140 1.23 9.09 -12.41
CA TYR A 140 1.08 10.01 -13.53
C TYR A 140 0.10 9.47 -14.57
N GLY A 141 -0.89 10.31 -14.96
CA GLY A 141 -1.94 9.90 -15.89
C GLY A 141 -2.97 10.99 -16.14
N VAL A 142 -4.19 10.57 -16.48
CA VAL A 142 -5.29 11.47 -16.89
C VAL A 142 -6.28 11.81 -15.77
N GLY A 143 -6.38 11.00 -14.70
CA GLY A 143 -7.24 11.28 -13.54
C GLY A 143 -8.71 10.91 -13.75
N ILE A 144 -8.97 9.70 -14.26
CA ILE A 144 -10.31 9.10 -14.32
C ILE A 144 -10.36 7.81 -13.50
N GLN A 145 -11.52 7.54 -12.94
CA GLN A 145 -11.93 6.21 -12.49
C GLN A 145 -12.81 5.60 -13.58
N PHE A 146 -12.54 4.38 -13.98
CA PHE A 146 -13.28 3.74 -15.06
C PHE A 146 -13.57 2.27 -14.77
N GLN A 147 -14.56 1.75 -15.46
CA GLN A 147 -14.89 0.33 -15.49
C GLN A 147 -15.12 -0.10 -16.96
N MET A 148 -14.78 -1.35 -17.25
CA MET A 148 -15.16 -1.94 -18.54
C MET A 148 -16.60 -2.41 -18.47
N LEU A 149 -17.42 -1.88 -19.36
CA LEU A 149 -18.82 -2.26 -19.53
C LEU A 149 -19.06 -2.64 -20.99
N GLU A 150 -19.44 -3.90 -21.24
CA GLU A 150 -19.68 -4.42 -22.59
C GLU A 150 -18.54 -4.10 -23.57
N ASP A 151 -17.32 -4.43 -23.15
CA ASP A 151 -16.08 -4.21 -23.91
C ASP A 151 -15.80 -2.73 -24.27
N THR A 152 -16.33 -1.80 -23.46
CA THR A 152 -16.10 -0.36 -23.63
C THR A 152 -15.66 0.24 -22.29
N LEU A 153 -14.66 1.13 -22.29
CA LEU A 153 -14.25 1.88 -21.12
C LEU A 153 -15.30 2.94 -20.80
N TYR A 154 -15.91 2.82 -19.63
CA TYR A 154 -16.92 3.73 -19.10
C TYR A 154 -16.32 4.57 -17.97
N VAL A 155 -16.34 5.90 -18.10
CA VAL A 155 -15.86 6.82 -17.05
C VAL A 155 -16.88 6.86 -15.93
N ILE A 156 -16.49 6.31 -14.76
CA ILE A 156 -17.29 6.37 -13.54
C ILE A 156 -17.24 7.76 -12.95
N GLN A 157 -16.00 8.27 -12.77
CA GLN A 157 -15.75 9.54 -12.12
C GLN A 157 -14.46 10.16 -12.64
N THR A 158 -14.41 11.48 -12.72
CA THR A 158 -13.17 12.24 -12.87
C THR A 158 -12.72 12.74 -11.50
N ILE A 159 -11.41 12.67 -11.26
CA ILE A 159 -10.83 13.18 -10.02
C ILE A 159 -10.77 14.71 -10.11
N SER A 160 -11.42 15.38 -9.17
CA SER A 160 -11.51 16.85 -9.14
C SER A 160 -10.11 17.50 -9.22
N GLY A 161 -9.99 18.53 -10.06
CA GLY A 161 -8.73 19.23 -10.29
C GLY A 161 -7.69 18.48 -11.15
N CYS A 162 -7.94 17.22 -11.53
CA CYS A 162 -7.06 16.43 -12.39
C CYS A 162 -7.28 16.70 -13.90
N PRO A 163 -6.35 16.29 -14.77
CA PRO A 163 -6.35 16.65 -16.19
C PRO A 163 -7.65 16.37 -16.93
N ALA A 164 -8.24 15.18 -16.77
CA ALA A 164 -9.46 14.83 -17.47
C ALA A 164 -10.64 15.73 -17.09
N ALA A 165 -10.78 16.05 -15.79
CA ALA A 165 -11.81 16.97 -15.30
C ALA A 165 -11.63 18.39 -15.89
N LYS A 166 -10.37 18.87 -15.99
CA LYS A 166 -10.06 20.19 -16.52
C LYS A 166 -10.43 20.37 -17.99
N VAL A 167 -10.33 19.32 -18.81
CA VAL A 167 -10.69 19.38 -20.24
C VAL A 167 -12.17 19.05 -20.48
N GLY A 168 -12.97 18.77 -19.42
CA GLY A 168 -14.40 18.57 -19.51
C GLY A 168 -14.85 17.13 -19.80
N VAL A 169 -14.02 16.14 -19.48
CA VAL A 169 -14.46 14.73 -19.43
C VAL A 169 -15.45 14.59 -18.28
N LEU A 170 -16.55 13.91 -18.51
CA LEU A 170 -17.65 13.74 -17.56
C LEU A 170 -17.86 12.28 -17.17
N PRO A 171 -18.40 12.02 -15.97
CA PRO A 171 -18.96 10.72 -15.65
C PRO A 171 -20.02 10.31 -16.66
N GLY A 172 -19.98 9.05 -17.13
CA GLY A 172 -20.84 8.54 -18.19
C GLY A 172 -20.23 8.58 -19.59
N ASP A 173 -19.11 9.28 -19.82
CA ASP A 173 -18.40 9.24 -21.09
C ASP A 173 -17.85 7.84 -21.35
N ARG A 174 -17.92 7.39 -22.60
CA ARG A 174 -17.40 6.11 -23.07
C ARG A 174 -16.21 6.33 -23.98
N MET A 175 -15.04 5.85 -23.57
CA MET A 175 -13.83 6.02 -24.35
C MET A 175 -13.78 5.01 -25.48
N VAL A 176 -13.72 5.49 -26.72
CA VAL A 176 -13.74 4.68 -27.94
C VAL A 176 -12.32 4.55 -28.50
N PHE A 177 -11.55 5.66 -28.52
CA PHE A 177 -10.17 5.66 -29.01
C PHE A 177 -9.22 6.28 -27.98
N ILE A 178 -7.99 5.76 -27.95
CA ILE A 178 -6.82 6.38 -27.32
C ILE A 178 -5.76 6.53 -28.41
N GLU A 179 -5.36 7.77 -28.69
CA GLU A 179 -4.65 8.15 -29.91
C GLU A 179 -5.44 7.60 -31.12
N ASP A 180 -4.77 6.93 -32.05
CA ASP A 180 -5.40 6.30 -33.21
C ASP A 180 -5.83 4.84 -32.95
N THR A 181 -5.74 4.37 -31.71
CA THR A 181 -6.07 2.97 -31.36
C THR A 181 -7.53 2.86 -30.91
N LEU A 182 -8.33 2.09 -31.63
CA LEU A 182 -9.66 1.67 -31.20
C LEU A 182 -9.53 0.77 -29.96
N ILE A 183 -10.24 1.10 -28.87
CA ILE A 183 -10.22 0.32 -27.62
C ILE A 183 -11.59 -0.27 -27.26
N ALA A 184 -12.67 0.22 -27.85
CA ALA A 184 -14.03 -0.27 -27.61
C ALA A 184 -14.37 -1.42 -28.58
N GLY A 185 -15.00 -2.50 -28.07
CA GLY A 185 -15.46 -3.62 -28.89
C GLY A 185 -14.36 -4.57 -29.39
N VAL A 186 -13.12 -4.43 -28.92
CA VAL A 186 -11.93 -5.18 -29.38
C VAL A 186 -11.30 -6.07 -28.31
N LYS A 187 -11.96 -6.24 -27.16
CA LYS A 187 -11.54 -7.05 -26.00
C LYS A 187 -10.15 -6.69 -25.49
N MET A 188 -9.81 -5.39 -25.53
CA MET A 188 -8.52 -4.90 -25.00
C MET A 188 -8.45 -5.07 -23.49
N GLN A 189 -7.33 -5.61 -22.99
CA GLN A 189 -7.12 -5.81 -21.56
C GLN A 189 -7.00 -4.48 -20.83
N ASN A 190 -7.57 -4.39 -19.61
CA ASN A 190 -7.51 -3.19 -18.77
C ASN A 190 -6.08 -2.69 -18.53
N THR A 191 -5.11 -3.61 -18.38
CA THR A 191 -3.69 -3.27 -18.22
C THR A 191 -3.11 -2.57 -19.43
N ALA A 192 -3.51 -2.95 -20.65
CA ALA A 192 -3.10 -2.31 -21.90
C ALA A 192 -3.70 -0.90 -22.02
N ILE A 193 -4.97 -0.75 -21.66
CA ILE A 193 -5.65 0.56 -21.63
C ILE A 193 -4.98 1.49 -20.61
N MET A 194 -4.72 1.01 -19.39
CA MET A 194 -4.02 1.79 -18.36
C MET A 194 -2.63 2.24 -18.81
N LYS A 195 -1.85 1.35 -19.47
CA LYS A 195 -0.54 1.72 -20.02
C LYS A 195 -0.61 2.85 -21.05
N LYS A 196 -1.69 2.92 -21.84
CA LYS A 196 -1.91 4.00 -22.81
C LYS A 196 -2.33 5.33 -22.17
N LEU A 197 -3.13 5.29 -21.11
CA LEU A 197 -3.60 6.48 -20.39
C LEU A 197 -2.55 7.05 -19.44
N ARG A 198 -1.68 6.22 -18.88
CA ARG A 198 -0.55 6.63 -18.06
C ARG A 198 0.63 7.09 -18.91
N GLY A 199 1.58 7.77 -18.29
CA GLY A 199 2.81 8.21 -18.96
C GLY A 199 3.44 9.40 -18.25
N PRO A 200 4.62 9.86 -18.68
CA PRO A 200 5.36 10.94 -18.05
C PRO A 200 4.55 12.23 -17.95
N LYS A 201 4.75 12.96 -16.83
CA LYS A 201 4.14 14.28 -16.61
C LYS A 201 4.41 15.21 -17.79
N GLY A 202 3.38 15.96 -18.22
CA GLY A 202 3.46 16.94 -19.29
C GLY A 202 3.29 16.35 -20.71
N THR A 203 3.29 15.02 -20.87
CA THR A 203 2.95 14.40 -22.16
C THR A 203 1.45 14.46 -22.41
N VAL A 204 1.05 14.60 -23.67
CA VAL A 204 -0.35 14.66 -24.07
C VAL A 204 -0.83 13.30 -24.53
N VAL A 205 -2.08 12.96 -24.20
CA VAL A 205 -2.82 11.82 -24.78
C VAL A 205 -4.12 12.34 -25.36
N ARG A 206 -4.42 11.96 -26.61
CA ARG A 206 -5.69 12.27 -27.26
C ARG A 206 -6.65 11.09 -27.08
N VAL A 207 -7.88 11.38 -26.72
CA VAL A 207 -8.93 10.37 -26.54
C VAL A 207 -10.19 10.83 -27.27
N LYS A 208 -10.92 9.88 -27.86
CA LYS A 208 -12.25 10.14 -28.44
C LYS A 208 -13.29 9.42 -27.63
N MET A 209 -14.29 10.16 -27.17
CA MET A 209 -15.32 9.66 -26.27
C MET A 209 -16.71 9.83 -26.87
N LEU A 210 -17.55 8.84 -26.64
CA LEU A 210 -18.99 8.89 -26.90
C LEU A 210 -19.69 9.39 -25.64
N ARG A 211 -20.41 10.51 -25.74
CA ARG A 211 -21.24 11.07 -24.69
C ARG A 211 -22.71 10.88 -25.01
N ARG A 212 -23.49 10.46 -24.00
CA ARG A 212 -24.93 10.28 -24.19
C ARG A 212 -25.60 11.59 -24.59
N GLY A 213 -26.44 11.54 -25.64
CA GLY A 213 -27.12 12.71 -26.19
C GLY A 213 -26.28 13.56 -27.15
N VAL A 214 -25.02 13.18 -27.41
CA VAL A 214 -24.15 13.81 -28.43
C VAL A 214 -23.88 12.76 -29.51
N PRO A 215 -24.31 12.98 -30.75
CA PRO A 215 -24.18 11.97 -31.82
C PRO A 215 -22.75 11.74 -32.26
N GLU A 216 -21.90 12.73 -32.12
CA GLU A 216 -20.50 12.70 -32.59
C GLU A 216 -19.53 12.35 -31.45
N LEU A 217 -18.38 11.77 -31.82
CA LEU A 217 -17.31 11.54 -30.86
C LEU A 217 -16.67 12.86 -30.47
N ILE A 218 -16.57 13.10 -29.16
CA ILE A 218 -15.90 14.26 -28.59
C ILE A 218 -14.41 13.93 -28.42
N GLU A 219 -13.55 14.76 -28.99
CA GLU A 219 -12.10 14.62 -28.85
C GLU A 219 -11.58 15.47 -27.69
N PHE A 220 -10.75 14.86 -26.82
CA PHE A 220 -10.07 15.53 -25.73
C PHE A 220 -8.57 15.32 -25.84
N SER A 221 -7.81 16.42 -25.74
CA SER A 221 -6.34 16.40 -25.57
C SER A 221 -6.03 16.57 -24.10
N ILE A 222 -5.55 15.52 -23.45
CA ILE A 222 -5.34 15.49 -22.00
C ILE A 222 -3.85 15.50 -21.70
N THR A 223 -3.35 16.56 -21.07
CA THR A 223 -1.96 16.63 -20.61
C THR A 223 -1.82 15.87 -19.30
N ARG A 224 -1.04 14.77 -19.32
CA ARG A 224 -0.83 13.93 -18.12
C ARG A 224 -0.19 14.73 -17.00
N ASP A 225 -0.69 14.52 -15.79
CA ASP A 225 -0.15 15.14 -14.58
C ASP A 225 -0.19 14.15 -13.42
N LYS A 226 0.27 14.59 -12.25
CA LYS A 226 0.23 13.83 -11.01
C LYS A 226 -1.22 13.63 -10.56
N ILE A 227 -1.64 12.39 -10.43
CA ILE A 227 -2.98 11.99 -10.00
C ILE A 227 -2.89 11.48 -8.55
N PRO A 228 -3.60 12.07 -7.59
CA PRO A 228 -3.56 11.64 -6.20
C PRO A 228 -4.27 10.28 -6.03
N ILE A 229 -3.67 9.43 -5.19
CA ILE A 229 -4.29 8.23 -4.63
C ILE A 229 -4.50 8.54 -3.15
N TYR A 230 -5.75 8.73 -2.76
CA TYR A 230 -6.07 9.02 -1.38
C TYR A 230 -6.07 7.74 -0.53
N SER A 231 -5.58 7.86 0.68
CA SER A 231 -5.56 6.80 1.69
C SER A 231 -6.69 6.96 2.72
N VAL A 232 -7.22 8.18 2.88
CA VAL A 232 -8.43 8.46 3.64
C VAL A 232 -9.61 8.49 2.67
N ASP A 233 -10.45 7.46 2.72
CA ASP A 233 -11.59 7.31 1.80
C ASP A 233 -12.82 8.09 2.23
N ALA A 234 -13.01 8.28 3.55
CA ALA A 234 -14.14 9.02 4.07
C ALA A 234 -13.79 9.75 5.38
N SER A 235 -14.35 10.95 5.56
CA SER A 235 -14.30 11.69 6.81
C SER A 235 -15.57 12.53 6.99
N TYR A 236 -16.41 12.16 7.96
CA TYR A 236 -17.70 12.85 8.21
C TYR A 236 -18.16 12.65 9.66
N MET A 237 -19.08 13.51 10.10
CA MET A 237 -19.78 13.32 11.36
C MET A 237 -20.81 12.19 11.19
N ILE A 238 -20.53 11.03 11.82
CA ILE A 238 -21.44 9.88 11.76
C ILE A 238 -22.58 9.99 12.77
N ASP A 239 -22.39 10.80 13.81
CA ASP A 239 -23.42 11.22 14.77
C ASP A 239 -23.10 12.67 15.19
N LYS A 240 -23.97 13.28 16.02
CA LYS A 240 -23.85 14.70 16.44
C LYS A 240 -22.48 15.07 17.02
N GLU A 241 -21.84 14.17 17.76
CA GLU A 241 -20.56 14.40 18.43
C GLU A 241 -19.50 13.37 18.05
N VAL A 242 -19.82 12.44 17.13
CA VAL A 242 -18.91 11.35 16.74
C VAL A 242 -18.41 11.56 15.32
N GLY A 243 -17.10 11.73 15.19
CA GLY A 243 -16.41 11.73 13.90
C GLY A 243 -16.05 10.32 13.45
N TYR A 244 -16.08 10.10 12.15
CA TYR A 244 -15.67 8.86 11.52
C TYR A 244 -14.62 9.17 10.44
N ILE A 245 -13.51 8.41 10.48
CA ILE A 245 -12.45 8.46 9.47
C ILE A 245 -12.16 7.03 8.99
N LYS A 246 -12.34 6.79 7.69
CA LYS A 246 -11.96 5.55 7.02
C LYS A 246 -10.56 5.68 6.44
N ILE A 247 -9.63 4.85 6.89
CA ILE A 247 -8.27 4.77 6.34
C ILE A 247 -8.14 3.45 5.60
N ASN A 248 -7.92 3.50 4.30
CA ASN A 248 -7.87 2.33 3.43
C ASN A 248 -6.45 1.74 3.31
N SER A 249 -5.42 2.58 3.45
CA SER A 249 -4.02 2.17 3.43
C SER A 249 -3.14 3.15 4.20
N PHE A 250 -1.91 2.75 4.54
CA PHE A 250 -0.92 3.62 5.16
C PHE A 250 0.14 4.03 4.12
N GLY A 251 -0.17 5.05 3.32
CA GLY A 251 0.72 5.64 2.32
C GLY A 251 1.49 6.86 2.82
N ALA A 252 2.30 7.45 1.96
CA ALA A 252 3.09 8.63 2.27
C ALA A 252 2.24 9.88 2.59
N THR A 253 1.00 9.92 2.11
CA THR A 253 0.08 11.06 2.28
C THR A 253 -0.91 10.86 3.43
N THR A 254 -1.02 9.65 4.00
CA THR A 254 -2.05 9.28 4.98
C THR A 254 -2.09 10.21 6.19
N TYR A 255 -0.94 10.52 6.76
CA TYR A 255 -0.89 11.37 7.96
C TYR A 255 -1.40 12.78 7.68
N ARG A 256 -1.03 13.38 6.56
CA ARG A 256 -1.55 14.69 6.13
C ARG A 256 -3.06 14.65 5.90
N GLU A 257 -3.55 13.63 5.16
CA GLU A 257 -4.98 13.46 4.90
C GLU A 257 -5.78 13.27 6.19
N TYR A 258 -5.21 12.53 7.15
CA TYR A 258 -5.80 12.39 8.48
C TYR A 258 -5.89 13.74 9.23
N LEU A 259 -4.84 14.56 9.19
CA LEU A 259 -4.85 15.87 9.85
C LEU A 259 -5.92 16.80 9.26
N GLU A 260 -6.07 16.81 7.93
CA GLU A 260 -7.12 17.55 7.22
C GLU A 260 -8.52 17.06 7.64
N ALA A 261 -8.70 15.73 7.71
CA ALA A 261 -9.95 15.11 8.17
C ALA A 261 -10.24 15.45 9.65
N LEU A 262 -9.24 15.36 10.52
CA LEU A 262 -9.37 15.68 11.94
C LEU A 262 -9.78 17.14 12.16
N ASP A 263 -9.16 18.07 11.46
CA ASP A 263 -9.48 19.50 11.53
C ASP A 263 -10.93 19.78 11.09
N LYS A 264 -11.35 19.18 9.95
CA LYS A 264 -12.73 19.24 9.46
C LYS A 264 -13.73 18.76 10.53
N LEU A 265 -13.47 17.61 11.15
CA LEU A 265 -14.36 17.02 12.15
C LEU A 265 -14.39 17.84 13.45
N LYS A 266 -13.25 18.36 13.90
CA LYS A 266 -13.19 19.25 15.07
C LYS A 266 -14.00 20.54 14.87
N LYS A 267 -13.89 21.15 13.69
CA LYS A 267 -14.71 22.32 13.32
C LYS A 267 -16.21 22.01 13.28
N ALA A 268 -16.56 20.75 12.96
CA ALA A 268 -17.94 20.27 12.99
C ALA A 268 -18.44 19.88 14.39
N GLY A 269 -17.63 20.03 15.45
CA GLY A 269 -18.02 19.80 16.84
C GLY A 269 -17.77 18.38 17.34
N MET A 270 -16.91 17.60 16.68
CA MET A 270 -16.55 16.25 17.11
C MET A 270 -15.93 16.24 18.52
N LYS A 271 -16.39 15.31 19.36
CA LYS A 271 -15.83 14.99 20.68
C LYS A 271 -15.21 13.58 20.72
N ASP A 272 -15.82 12.63 20.03
CA ASP A 272 -15.46 11.23 19.97
C ASP A 272 -15.08 10.84 18.53
N LEU A 273 -14.17 9.87 18.39
CA LEU A 273 -13.62 9.51 17.09
C LEU A 273 -13.64 8.00 16.84
N ILE A 274 -14.10 7.62 15.67
CA ILE A 274 -13.98 6.28 15.11
C ILE A 274 -12.91 6.32 14.00
N ILE A 275 -11.85 5.53 14.16
CA ILE A 275 -10.88 5.21 13.09
C ILE A 275 -11.20 3.84 12.53
N ASP A 276 -11.59 3.78 11.27
CA ASP A 276 -11.94 2.52 10.62
C ASP A 276 -10.77 1.99 9.77
N LEU A 277 -10.24 0.84 10.20
CA LEU A 277 -9.17 0.07 9.54
C LEU A 277 -9.68 -1.26 8.97
N GLN A 278 -11.01 -1.47 8.86
CA GLN A 278 -11.54 -2.65 8.19
C GLN A 278 -10.98 -2.72 6.76
N ASP A 279 -10.54 -3.88 6.31
CA ASP A 279 -9.95 -4.14 4.98
C ASP A 279 -8.64 -3.38 4.67
N ASN A 280 -8.01 -2.75 5.67
CA ASN A 280 -6.76 -2.04 5.52
C ASN A 280 -5.56 -3.00 5.69
N GLY A 281 -4.95 -3.40 4.59
CA GLY A 281 -3.79 -4.31 4.55
C GLY A 281 -2.47 -3.73 5.10
N GLY A 282 -2.47 -2.48 5.56
CA GLY A 282 -1.30 -1.78 6.09
C GLY A 282 -0.66 -0.81 5.10
N GLY A 283 0.66 -0.77 5.10
CA GLY A 283 1.48 0.13 4.30
C GLY A 283 2.75 0.57 5.03
N TYR A 284 3.11 1.83 4.94
CA TYR A 284 4.31 2.36 5.59
C TYR A 284 4.17 2.40 7.11
N MET A 285 5.21 1.88 7.79
CA MET A 285 5.28 1.87 9.25
C MET A 285 5.30 3.29 9.83
N ASN A 286 6.05 4.23 9.22
CA ASN A 286 6.09 5.62 9.66
C ASN A 286 4.71 6.29 9.61
N ALA A 287 3.90 6.04 8.58
CA ALA A 287 2.55 6.60 8.50
C ALA A 287 1.65 6.11 9.66
N ALA A 288 1.79 4.83 10.06
CA ALA A 288 1.06 4.30 11.21
C ALA A 288 1.59 4.83 12.55
N THR A 289 2.92 5.02 12.69
CA THR A 289 3.50 5.59 13.91
C THR A 289 3.19 7.07 14.06
N ASP A 290 3.18 7.84 12.96
CA ASP A 290 2.78 9.24 12.97
C ASP A 290 1.29 9.39 13.33
N LEU A 291 0.44 8.50 12.81
CA LEU A 291 -0.97 8.45 13.23
C LEU A 291 -1.11 8.08 14.71
N ALA A 292 -0.40 7.08 15.21
CA ALA A 292 -0.46 6.68 16.63
C ALA A 292 0.01 7.79 17.57
N ASN A 293 0.98 8.59 17.12
CA ASN A 293 1.49 9.74 17.87
C ASN A 293 0.41 10.79 18.17
N GLU A 294 -0.65 10.88 17.34
CA GLU A 294 -1.77 11.79 17.55
C GLU A 294 -2.58 11.48 18.83
N PHE A 295 -2.48 10.27 19.34
CA PHE A 295 -3.31 9.74 20.43
C PHE A 295 -2.53 9.47 21.71
N LEU A 296 -1.21 9.29 21.62
CA LEU A 296 -0.39 8.80 22.72
C LEU A 296 0.38 9.92 23.42
N GLN A 297 0.65 9.74 24.71
CA GLN A 297 1.40 10.68 25.53
C GLN A 297 2.91 10.63 25.21
N GLN A 298 3.62 11.70 25.53
CA GLN A 298 5.07 11.79 25.36
C GLN A 298 5.79 10.61 26.01
N GLY A 299 6.72 10.01 25.29
CA GLY A 299 7.53 8.90 25.75
C GLY A 299 6.85 7.53 25.63
N ASN A 300 5.54 7.46 25.37
CA ASN A 300 4.86 6.19 25.17
C ASN A 300 5.45 5.47 23.97
N LEU A 301 5.91 4.23 24.16
CA LEU A 301 6.37 3.39 23.05
C LEU A 301 5.22 3.12 22.10
N ILE A 302 5.41 3.34 20.79
CA ILE A 302 4.44 3.00 19.75
C ILE A 302 4.71 1.58 19.24
N VAL A 303 5.95 1.31 18.89
CA VAL A 303 6.40 0.04 18.32
C VAL A 303 7.91 -0.09 18.50
N TYR A 304 8.41 -1.31 18.62
CA TYR A 304 9.84 -1.56 18.37
C TYR A 304 10.04 -2.68 17.38
N THR A 305 11.15 -2.62 16.66
CA THR A 305 11.57 -3.64 15.68
C THR A 305 12.83 -4.34 16.17
N LYS A 306 12.97 -5.62 15.85
CA LYS A 306 14.17 -6.43 16.14
C LYS A 306 14.32 -7.56 15.14
N GLY A 307 15.54 -7.77 14.66
CA GLY A 307 15.94 -8.90 13.81
C GLY A 307 17.31 -9.43 14.20
N VAL A 308 17.71 -10.55 13.62
CA VAL A 308 19.05 -11.14 13.88
C VAL A 308 20.17 -10.20 13.46
N LYS A 309 20.00 -9.56 12.29
CA LYS A 309 20.97 -8.57 11.74
C LYS A 309 20.53 -7.12 11.96
N GLN A 310 19.44 -6.89 12.69
CA GLN A 310 18.89 -5.58 12.99
C GLN A 310 18.75 -5.42 14.50
N PRO A 311 19.47 -4.46 15.12
CA PRO A 311 19.32 -4.18 16.54
C PRO A 311 17.91 -3.69 16.84
N ARG A 312 17.53 -3.78 18.13
CA ARG A 312 16.25 -3.22 18.59
C ARG A 312 16.21 -1.72 18.32
N THR A 313 15.19 -1.30 17.56
CA THR A 313 14.90 0.11 17.29
C THR A 313 13.49 0.42 17.79
N SER A 314 13.35 1.43 18.64
CA SER A 314 12.08 1.83 19.27
C SER A 314 11.61 3.16 18.69
N ILE A 315 10.29 3.29 18.48
CA ILE A 315 9.63 4.54 18.08
C ILE A 315 8.66 4.91 19.21
N ASN A 316 8.86 6.09 19.78
CA ASN A 316 8.07 6.61 20.89
C ASN A 316 7.25 7.83 20.45
N ALA A 317 6.12 8.03 21.10
CA ALA A 317 5.27 9.18 20.89
C ALA A 317 5.91 10.47 21.42
N THR A 318 5.68 11.57 20.73
CA THR A 318 6.19 12.91 21.09
C THR A 318 5.28 13.66 22.06
N GLY A 319 4.02 13.23 22.21
CA GLY A 319 3.00 13.90 23.00
C GLY A 319 2.43 15.17 22.38
N ARG A 320 2.72 15.44 21.11
CA ARG A 320 2.26 16.64 20.38
C ARG A 320 1.01 16.36 19.53
N GLY A 321 0.34 15.25 19.78
CA GLY A 321 -0.80 14.82 18.98
C GLY A 321 -2.05 15.70 19.17
N GLY A 322 -2.83 15.80 18.12
CA GLY A 322 -4.04 16.63 18.08
C GLY A 322 -5.27 15.98 18.73
N PHE A 323 -5.25 14.67 19.07
CA PHE A 323 -6.38 13.97 19.68
C PHE A 323 -5.94 13.08 20.87
N SER A 324 -5.16 13.66 21.79
CA SER A 324 -4.71 12.97 23.03
C SER A 324 -5.85 12.68 24.01
N ASN A 325 -6.90 13.49 23.99
CA ASN A 325 -8.12 13.37 24.80
C ASN A 325 -9.33 13.04 23.91
N GLY A 326 -10.46 12.67 24.52
CA GLY A 326 -11.63 12.21 23.82
C GLY A 326 -11.66 10.68 23.67
N ARG A 327 -12.85 10.12 23.50
CA ARG A 327 -13.03 8.69 23.35
C ARG A 327 -12.62 8.26 21.93
N LEU A 328 -11.91 7.14 21.83
CA LEU A 328 -11.42 6.59 20.57
C LEU A 328 -11.86 5.14 20.42
N ILE A 329 -12.45 4.82 19.27
CA ILE A 329 -12.70 3.44 18.85
C ILE A 329 -11.95 3.19 17.54
N VAL A 330 -11.26 2.05 17.48
CA VAL A 330 -10.58 1.55 16.27
C VAL A 330 -11.33 0.33 15.76
N LEU A 331 -11.80 0.39 14.52
CA LEU A 331 -12.50 -0.74 13.89
C LEU A 331 -11.52 -1.61 13.13
N THR A 332 -11.61 -2.92 13.33
CA THR A 332 -10.74 -3.90 12.67
C THR A 332 -11.52 -5.11 12.17
N ASN A 333 -10.98 -5.77 11.15
CA ASN A 333 -11.45 -7.08 10.71
C ASN A 333 -10.25 -7.98 10.34
N GLU A 334 -10.52 -9.16 9.84
CA GLU A 334 -9.54 -10.19 9.46
C GLU A 334 -8.55 -9.77 8.37
N TYR A 335 -8.86 -8.70 7.64
CA TYR A 335 -8.00 -8.11 6.59
C TYR A 335 -7.20 -6.90 7.08
N SER A 336 -7.46 -6.41 8.29
CA SER A 336 -6.62 -5.39 8.93
C SER A 336 -5.25 -5.97 9.23
N ALA A 337 -4.19 -5.46 8.61
CA ALA A 337 -2.87 -6.10 8.67
C ALA A 337 -1.71 -5.09 8.81
N SER A 338 -0.55 -5.55 9.27
CA SER A 338 0.73 -4.82 9.24
C SER A 338 0.67 -3.46 9.94
N ALA A 339 0.78 -2.33 9.23
CA ALA A 339 0.71 -0.97 9.77
C ALA A 339 -0.61 -0.71 10.55
N SER A 340 -1.74 -1.29 10.11
CA SER A 340 -3.01 -1.25 10.85
C SER A 340 -2.89 -1.93 12.21
N GLU A 341 -2.10 -3.00 12.29
CA GLU A 341 -1.87 -3.75 13.54
C GLU A 341 -0.87 -3.05 14.45
N ILE A 342 0.08 -2.28 13.89
CA ILE A 342 0.96 -1.39 14.68
C ILE A 342 0.10 -0.34 15.36
N PHE A 343 -0.76 0.34 14.62
CA PHE A 343 -1.64 1.37 15.14
C PHE A 343 -2.62 0.81 16.19
N SER A 344 -3.42 -0.20 15.82
CA SER A 344 -4.42 -0.78 16.74
C SER A 344 -3.79 -1.43 17.96
N GLY A 345 -2.62 -2.07 17.79
CA GLY A 345 -1.86 -2.66 18.90
C GLY A 345 -1.32 -1.62 19.88
N ALA A 346 -0.80 -0.48 19.38
CA ALA A 346 -0.34 0.60 20.21
C ALA A 346 -1.49 1.25 21.01
N ILE A 347 -2.63 1.51 20.37
CA ILE A 347 -3.83 2.05 21.02
C ILE A 347 -4.36 1.08 22.10
N GLN A 348 -4.42 -0.21 21.80
CA GLN A 348 -4.89 -1.24 22.74
C GLN A 348 -3.94 -1.42 23.91
N ASP A 349 -2.63 -1.53 23.67
CA ASP A 349 -1.65 -1.80 24.72
C ASP A 349 -1.50 -0.66 25.72
N TRP A 350 -1.74 0.58 25.29
CA TRP A 350 -1.78 1.74 26.18
C TRP A 350 -3.15 2.01 26.79
N ASP A 351 -4.15 1.17 26.55
CA ASP A 351 -5.53 1.42 26.99
C ASP A 351 -6.01 2.83 26.59
N ARG A 352 -5.57 3.30 25.41
CA ARG A 352 -5.93 4.64 24.92
C ARG A 352 -7.28 4.66 24.20
N GLY A 353 -7.69 3.55 23.63
CA GLY A 353 -8.94 3.39 22.90
C GLY A 353 -9.39 1.94 22.89
N VAL A 354 -10.59 1.71 22.38
CA VAL A 354 -11.21 0.39 22.26
C VAL A 354 -11.07 -0.13 20.84
N VAL A 355 -10.59 -1.35 20.68
CA VAL A 355 -10.60 -2.06 19.39
C VAL A 355 -11.90 -2.86 19.27
N VAL A 356 -12.68 -2.59 18.24
CA VAL A 356 -13.99 -3.22 17.99
C VAL A 356 -14.00 -3.93 16.65
N GLY A 357 -14.51 -5.14 16.60
CA GLY A 357 -14.65 -5.89 15.36
C GLY A 357 -14.17 -7.32 15.47
N ARG A 358 -13.31 -7.75 14.56
CA ARG A 358 -12.75 -9.11 14.53
C ARG A 358 -11.23 -9.11 14.60
N ARG A 359 -10.67 -10.27 14.94
CA ARG A 359 -9.23 -10.48 15.05
C ARG A 359 -8.54 -10.17 13.73
N THR A 360 -7.48 -9.35 13.78
CA THR A 360 -6.71 -8.92 12.63
C THR A 360 -5.91 -10.05 11.97
N PHE A 361 -5.22 -9.76 10.89
CA PHE A 361 -4.54 -10.74 10.04
C PHE A 361 -3.36 -11.45 10.73
N GLY A 362 -2.53 -10.71 11.46
CA GLY A 362 -1.33 -11.26 12.10
C GLY A 362 -0.06 -11.15 11.26
N LYS A 363 0.21 -9.99 10.66
CA LYS A 363 1.46 -9.70 9.94
C LYS A 363 2.36 -8.80 10.78
N GLY A 364 3.32 -9.40 11.50
CA GLY A 364 4.28 -8.73 12.38
C GLY A 364 5.70 -8.63 11.80
N LEU A 365 5.84 -8.55 10.48
CA LEU A 365 7.12 -8.53 9.76
C LEU A 365 7.40 -7.14 9.19
N VAL A 366 8.67 -6.71 9.30
CA VAL A 366 9.18 -5.47 8.69
C VAL A 366 9.91 -5.82 7.42
N GLN A 367 9.47 -5.25 6.32
CA GLN A 367 10.05 -5.46 5.00
C GLN A 367 10.82 -4.21 4.56
N ARG A 368 11.94 -4.42 3.86
CA ARG A 368 12.72 -3.36 3.22
C ARG A 368 12.87 -3.63 1.72
N PRO A 369 12.73 -2.61 0.87
CA PRO A 369 13.05 -2.73 -0.54
C PRO A 369 14.57 -2.77 -0.71
N VAL A 370 15.04 -3.68 -1.56
CA VAL A 370 16.43 -3.76 -2.04
C VAL A 370 16.39 -3.73 -3.56
N ILE A 371 16.87 -2.65 -4.15
CA ILE A 371 16.91 -2.49 -5.61
C ILE A 371 18.09 -3.31 -6.14
N LEU A 372 17.84 -4.12 -7.16
CA LEU A 372 18.84 -4.92 -7.84
C LEU A 372 19.51 -4.14 -8.99
N PRO A 373 20.68 -4.56 -9.49
CA PRO A 373 21.45 -3.81 -10.49
C PRO A 373 20.69 -3.53 -11.82
N ASP A 374 19.76 -4.40 -12.20
CA ASP A 374 18.92 -4.25 -13.40
C ASP A 374 17.71 -3.31 -13.20
N GLY A 375 17.47 -2.86 -11.96
CA GLY A 375 16.34 -2.02 -11.57
C GLY A 375 15.11 -2.81 -11.11
N SER A 376 15.15 -4.15 -11.09
CA SER A 376 14.18 -4.97 -10.37
C SER A 376 14.39 -4.81 -8.85
N MET A 377 13.47 -5.34 -8.05
CA MET A 377 13.49 -5.14 -6.59
C MET A 377 13.15 -6.41 -5.84
N ILE A 378 13.82 -6.66 -4.73
CA ILE A 378 13.33 -7.59 -3.73
C ILE A 378 12.77 -6.82 -2.54
N ARG A 379 11.61 -7.21 -2.07
CA ARG A 379 11.05 -6.75 -0.81
C ARG A 379 11.35 -7.80 0.24
N LEU A 380 12.38 -7.54 1.06
CA LEU A 380 12.96 -8.52 1.98
C LEU A 380 12.52 -8.28 3.42
N THR A 381 12.09 -9.32 4.12
CA THR A 381 11.83 -9.28 5.56
C THR A 381 13.15 -9.19 6.33
N THR A 382 13.33 -8.11 7.10
CA THR A 382 14.58 -7.83 7.82
C THR A 382 14.43 -7.86 9.34
N ALA A 383 13.20 -7.70 9.87
CA ALA A 383 12.93 -7.69 11.30
C ALA A 383 11.49 -8.12 11.59
N ARG A 384 11.20 -8.42 12.87
CA ARG A 384 9.86 -8.45 13.43
C ARG A 384 9.58 -7.16 14.15
N TYR A 385 8.30 -6.77 14.19
CA TYR A 385 7.88 -5.70 15.09
C TYR A 385 7.08 -6.23 16.28
N TYR A 386 7.11 -5.45 17.34
CA TYR A 386 6.52 -5.75 18.62
C TYR A 386 5.72 -4.55 19.09
N THR A 387 4.54 -4.79 19.62
CA THR A 387 3.70 -3.75 20.21
C THR A 387 4.26 -3.26 21.56
N PRO A 388 3.73 -2.19 22.15
CA PRO A 388 4.25 -1.65 23.42
C PRO A 388 4.32 -2.65 24.57
N SER A 389 3.39 -3.59 24.65
CA SER A 389 3.40 -4.66 25.66
C SER A 389 4.47 -5.75 25.42
N GLY A 390 5.20 -5.67 24.31
CA GLY A 390 6.25 -6.63 23.94
C GLY A 390 5.76 -7.83 23.14
N ARG A 391 4.48 -7.93 22.83
CA ARG A 391 3.93 -9.03 22.03
C ARG A 391 4.30 -8.91 20.55
N CYS A 392 4.76 -10.01 19.97
CA CYS A 392 4.84 -10.17 18.51
C CYS A 392 3.50 -10.72 18.01
N ILE A 393 2.88 -10.01 17.09
CA ILE A 393 1.55 -10.39 16.59
C ILE A 393 1.62 -11.31 15.36
N GLN A 394 2.83 -11.61 14.86
CA GLN A 394 3.04 -12.45 13.68
C GLN A 394 2.43 -13.84 13.88
N LYS A 395 1.50 -14.23 13.00
CA LYS A 395 1.01 -15.61 12.94
C LYS A 395 2.11 -16.55 12.42
N SER A 396 2.08 -17.81 12.87
CA SER A 396 3.09 -18.82 12.46
C SER A 396 3.05 -19.07 10.95
N TYR A 397 4.23 -19.20 10.32
CA TYR A 397 4.42 -19.70 8.97
C TYR A 397 5.35 -20.92 8.92
N LYS A 398 5.60 -21.54 10.09
CA LYS A 398 6.46 -22.73 10.21
C LYS A 398 5.90 -23.97 9.48
N ASP A 399 4.60 -24.01 9.30
CA ASP A 399 3.90 -25.13 8.67
C ASP A 399 3.79 -24.97 7.13
N GLY A 400 4.53 -24.03 6.56
CA GLY A 400 4.61 -23.79 5.12
C GLY A 400 3.66 -22.70 4.60
N LEU A 401 3.94 -22.27 3.38
CA LEU A 401 3.22 -21.21 2.70
C LEU A 401 1.73 -21.51 2.50
N ASP A 402 1.41 -22.72 2.03
CA ASP A 402 0.03 -23.12 1.75
C ASP A 402 -0.88 -22.99 2.97
N LYS A 403 -0.39 -23.38 4.15
CA LYS A 403 -1.14 -23.24 5.40
C LYS A 403 -1.27 -21.79 5.83
N TYR A 404 -0.22 -21.01 5.61
CA TYR A 404 -0.24 -19.57 5.91
C TYR A 404 -1.26 -18.82 5.06
N GLU A 405 -1.34 -19.09 3.75
CA GLU A 405 -2.28 -18.47 2.82
C GLU A 405 -3.72 -18.87 3.10
N LYS A 406 -3.96 -20.13 3.47
CA LYS A 406 -5.28 -20.66 3.81
C LYS A 406 -5.78 -20.26 5.19
N ASP A 407 -4.97 -19.59 6.02
CA ASP A 407 -5.32 -19.27 7.42
C ASP A 407 -6.67 -18.56 7.57
N ILE A 408 -6.97 -17.58 6.73
CA ILE A 408 -8.26 -16.86 6.77
C ILE A 408 -9.44 -17.83 6.52
N LEU A 409 -9.31 -18.72 5.55
CA LEU A 409 -10.32 -19.74 5.27
C LEU A 409 -10.45 -20.75 6.42
N ASP A 410 -9.33 -21.15 7.00
CA ASP A 410 -9.30 -22.08 8.12
C ASP A 410 -9.88 -21.46 9.40
N ARG A 411 -9.63 -20.17 9.64
CA ARG A 411 -10.27 -19.38 10.71
C ARG A 411 -11.79 -19.36 10.53
N TYR A 412 -12.27 -19.11 9.30
CA TYR A 412 -13.69 -19.17 8.98
C TYR A 412 -14.30 -20.55 9.28
N LYS A 413 -13.64 -21.63 8.82
CA LYS A 413 -14.09 -23.02 9.06
C LYS A 413 -14.12 -23.40 10.55
N ARG A 414 -13.21 -22.84 11.36
CA ARG A 414 -13.20 -23.03 12.82
C ARG A 414 -14.25 -22.20 13.56
N GLY A 415 -15.01 -21.37 12.85
CA GLY A 415 -16.04 -20.51 13.44
C GLY A 415 -15.51 -19.25 14.14
N GLU A 416 -14.23 -18.88 13.93
CA GLU A 416 -13.61 -17.72 14.60
C GLU A 416 -14.25 -16.38 14.18
N PHE A 417 -14.97 -16.32 13.08
CA PHE A 417 -15.65 -15.11 12.63
C PHE A 417 -17.03 -14.94 13.23
N GLN A 418 -17.64 -16.03 13.72
CA GLN A 418 -18.96 -16.03 14.32
C GLN A 418 -18.91 -16.05 15.86
N HIS A 419 -17.88 -16.72 16.43
CA HIS A 419 -17.81 -16.98 17.86
C HIS A 419 -16.42 -16.59 18.41
N ALA A 420 -16.39 -15.66 19.36
CA ALA A 420 -15.15 -15.26 20.04
C ALA A 420 -14.49 -16.44 20.78
N ASP A 421 -15.31 -17.34 21.34
CA ASP A 421 -14.85 -18.51 22.10
C ASP A 421 -14.16 -19.57 21.24
N SER A 422 -14.30 -19.50 19.91
CA SER A 422 -13.57 -20.36 18.98
C SER A 422 -12.11 -19.91 18.79
N ILE A 423 -11.72 -18.76 19.33
CA ILE A 423 -10.38 -18.20 19.19
C ILE A 423 -9.55 -18.60 20.40
N HIS A 424 -8.56 -19.45 20.18
CA HIS A 424 -7.69 -19.94 21.26
C HIS A 424 -6.26 -19.45 21.09
N PHE A 425 -5.67 -19.01 22.18
CA PHE A 425 -4.26 -18.63 22.27
C PHE A 425 -3.57 -19.45 23.37
N ALA A 426 -2.33 -19.87 23.10
CA ALA A 426 -1.52 -20.52 24.12
C ALA A 426 -1.24 -19.53 25.28
N ASP A 427 -1.10 -20.06 26.49
CA ASP A 427 -0.82 -19.23 27.70
C ASP A 427 0.48 -18.42 27.56
N SER A 428 1.47 -18.96 26.87
CA SER A 428 2.73 -18.27 26.56
C SER A 428 2.58 -17.04 25.68
N LEU A 429 1.43 -16.84 25.04
CA LEU A 429 1.10 -15.71 24.18
C LEU A 429 0.22 -14.65 24.86
N LYS A 430 -0.03 -14.80 26.18
CA LYS A 430 -0.75 -13.83 26.99
C LYS A 430 0.18 -12.73 27.47
N TYR A 431 -0.23 -11.50 27.26
CA TYR A 431 0.44 -10.27 27.69
C TYR A 431 -0.52 -9.38 28.46
N LYS A 432 -0.02 -8.29 29.02
CA LYS A 432 -0.81 -7.31 29.75
C LYS A 432 -0.69 -5.94 29.12
N THR A 433 -1.81 -5.22 29.04
CA THR A 433 -1.80 -3.80 28.70
C THR A 433 -1.07 -2.99 29.76
N LEU A 434 -0.51 -1.84 29.39
CA LEU A 434 0.47 -1.12 30.19
C LEU A 434 -0.15 -0.26 31.30
N ARG A 435 -1.43 0.13 31.16
CA ARG A 435 -2.10 0.97 32.19
C ARG A 435 -3.06 0.19 33.07
N LEU A 436 -3.87 -0.67 32.49
CA LEU A 436 -4.96 -1.35 33.19
C LEU A 436 -4.71 -2.85 33.38
N SER A 437 -3.59 -3.36 32.89
CA SER A 437 -3.21 -4.78 32.99
C SER A 437 -4.27 -5.75 32.46
N ARG A 438 -5.03 -5.34 31.44
CA ARG A 438 -5.96 -6.20 30.72
C ARG A 438 -5.18 -7.28 29.96
N THR A 439 -5.77 -8.44 29.78
CA THR A 439 -5.13 -9.50 29.00
C THR A 439 -5.26 -9.21 27.50
N VAL A 440 -4.13 -9.26 26.78
CA VAL A 440 -4.03 -9.18 25.34
C VAL A 440 -3.16 -10.32 24.83
N TYR A 441 -3.22 -10.61 23.52
CA TYR A 441 -2.61 -11.82 22.97
C TYR A 441 -1.62 -11.49 21.85
N GLY A 442 -0.55 -12.29 21.74
CA GLY A 442 0.39 -12.30 20.64
C GLY A 442 0.19 -13.49 19.69
N GLY A 443 1.05 -13.60 18.69
CA GLY A 443 1.16 -14.80 17.84
C GLY A 443 0.06 -15.01 16.80
N GLY A 444 -0.84 -14.04 16.59
CA GLY A 444 -1.93 -14.24 15.61
C GLY A 444 -2.81 -13.02 15.37
N GLY A 445 -2.22 -11.83 15.31
CA GLY A 445 -2.93 -10.55 15.11
C GLY A 445 -3.40 -9.91 16.41
N ILE A 446 -4.14 -8.83 16.27
CA ILE A 446 -4.76 -8.08 17.37
C ILE A 446 -6.17 -8.63 17.59
N MET A 447 -6.39 -9.21 18.78
CA MET A 447 -7.73 -9.60 19.23
C MET A 447 -8.50 -8.34 19.65
N PRO A 448 -9.71 -8.07 19.15
CA PRO A 448 -10.47 -6.89 19.54
C PRO A 448 -10.91 -6.95 21.01
N ASP A 449 -11.08 -5.80 21.64
CA ASP A 449 -11.63 -5.67 22.99
C ASP A 449 -13.14 -5.99 23.00
N VAL A 450 -13.82 -5.67 21.89
CA VAL A 450 -15.22 -5.97 21.68
C VAL A 450 -15.38 -6.72 20.35
N PHE A 451 -15.65 -7.99 20.46
CA PHE A 451 -15.87 -8.83 19.29
C PHE A 451 -17.24 -8.57 18.67
N VAL A 452 -17.27 -8.48 17.34
CA VAL A 452 -18.49 -8.36 16.54
C VAL A 452 -18.51 -9.49 15.51
N PRO A 453 -19.47 -10.44 15.60
CA PRO A 453 -19.53 -11.56 14.68
C PRO A 453 -19.79 -11.11 13.24
N LEU A 454 -19.28 -11.90 12.30
CA LEU A 454 -19.60 -11.75 10.88
C LEU A 454 -21.02 -12.25 10.63
N ASP A 455 -21.89 -11.37 10.20
CA ASP A 455 -23.23 -11.79 9.73
C ASP A 455 -23.08 -12.42 8.33
N THR A 456 -23.41 -13.70 8.25
CA THR A 456 -23.41 -14.47 7.00
C THR A 456 -24.83 -14.81 6.52
N THR A 457 -25.86 -14.35 7.20
CA THR A 457 -27.25 -14.75 6.92
C THR A 457 -27.74 -14.29 5.54
N TYR A 458 -27.25 -13.12 5.08
CA TYR A 458 -27.57 -12.59 3.75
C TYR A 458 -26.65 -13.12 2.64
N TYR A 459 -25.53 -13.82 2.97
CA TYR A 459 -24.53 -14.25 2.01
C TYR A 459 -24.86 -15.60 1.39
N THR A 460 -25.87 -15.59 0.51
CA THR A 460 -26.38 -16.79 -0.17
C THR A 460 -25.50 -17.19 -1.37
N ASP A 461 -25.69 -18.44 -1.84
CA ASP A 461 -24.96 -18.93 -3.03
C ASP A 461 -25.34 -18.13 -4.29
N TYR A 462 -26.61 -17.71 -4.42
CA TYR A 462 -27.06 -16.84 -5.49
C TYR A 462 -26.33 -15.48 -5.45
N LEU A 463 -26.30 -14.83 -4.29
CA LEU A 463 -25.57 -13.56 -4.12
C LEU A 463 -24.10 -13.70 -4.49
N ARG A 464 -23.43 -14.73 -3.99
CA ARG A 464 -22.02 -14.99 -4.28
C ARG A 464 -21.76 -15.10 -5.78
N LYS A 465 -22.62 -15.83 -6.52
CA LYS A 465 -22.49 -16.01 -7.97
C LYS A 465 -22.67 -14.70 -8.74
N ILE A 466 -23.70 -13.90 -8.40
CA ILE A 466 -23.95 -12.64 -9.12
C ILE A 466 -22.87 -11.58 -8.82
N ILE A 467 -22.30 -11.57 -7.62
CA ILE A 467 -21.15 -10.71 -7.28
C ILE A 467 -19.90 -11.16 -8.05
N ALA A 468 -19.57 -12.45 -8.03
CA ALA A 468 -18.40 -13.01 -8.70
C ALA A 468 -18.41 -12.76 -10.22
N LYS A 469 -19.60 -12.70 -10.83
CA LYS A 469 -19.78 -12.37 -12.25
C LYS A 469 -19.88 -10.85 -12.52
N GLY A 470 -19.76 -10.01 -11.49
CA GLY A 470 -19.85 -8.55 -11.62
C GLY A 470 -21.23 -8.02 -12.03
N ILE A 471 -22.28 -8.85 -11.92
CA ILE A 471 -23.63 -8.51 -12.37
C ILE A 471 -24.19 -7.32 -11.60
N VAL A 472 -24.00 -7.29 -10.27
CA VAL A 472 -24.46 -6.20 -9.41
C VAL A 472 -23.90 -4.85 -9.89
N ASN A 473 -22.58 -4.78 -10.08
CA ASN A 473 -21.94 -3.55 -10.56
C ASN A 473 -22.41 -3.19 -11.96
N LYS A 474 -22.41 -4.14 -12.88
CA LYS A 474 -22.80 -3.92 -14.29
C LYS A 474 -24.22 -3.36 -14.39
N THR A 475 -25.19 -3.99 -13.77
CA THR A 475 -26.60 -3.57 -13.87
C THR A 475 -26.83 -2.24 -13.17
N THR A 476 -26.18 -2.01 -12.01
CA THR A 476 -26.25 -0.73 -11.31
C THR A 476 -25.69 0.40 -12.18
N MET A 477 -24.55 0.19 -12.84
CA MET A 477 -23.94 1.19 -13.72
C MET A 477 -24.82 1.50 -14.94
N GLN A 478 -25.38 0.48 -15.56
CA GLN A 478 -26.34 0.68 -16.67
C GLN A 478 -27.59 1.46 -16.23
N TYR A 479 -28.05 1.21 -15.02
CA TYR A 479 -29.16 1.96 -14.43
C TYR A 479 -28.78 3.43 -14.18
N ILE A 480 -27.60 3.69 -13.59
CA ILE A 480 -27.10 5.05 -13.34
C ILE A 480 -26.96 5.81 -14.65
N ASP A 481 -26.38 5.21 -15.68
CA ASP A 481 -26.22 5.83 -17.00
C ASP A 481 -27.56 6.31 -17.60
N LYS A 482 -28.61 5.53 -17.39
CA LYS A 482 -29.94 5.88 -17.89
C LYS A 482 -30.64 6.95 -17.05
N ASN A 483 -30.44 6.97 -15.74
CA ASN A 483 -31.26 7.69 -14.79
C ASN A 483 -30.55 8.82 -14.04
N ARG A 484 -29.23 9.04 -14.27
CA ARG A 484 -28.41 10.03 -13.56
C ARG A 484 -29.10 11.39 -13.43
N ASN A 485 -29.53 11.97 -14.56
CA ASN A 485 -30.16 13.30 -14.56
C ASN A 485 -31.45 13.32 -13.73
N ALA A 486 -32.31 12.32 -13.89
CA ALA A 486 -33.55 12.22 -13.13
C ALA A 486 -33.28 12.10 -11.63
N ILE A 487 -32.28 11.29 -11.22
CA ILE A 487 -31.89 11.14 -9.82
C ILE A 487 -31.34 12.46 -9.26
N THR A 488 -30.47 13.16 -10.00
CA THR A 488 -29.89 14.44 -9.55
C THR A 488 -30.90 15.57 -9.53
N GLU A 489 -31.91 15.53 -10.39
CA GLU A 489 -33.04 16.48 -10.36
C GLU A 489 -33.95 16.25 -9.19
N GLN A 490 -34.29 15.00 -8.90
CA GLN A 490 -35.20 14.62 -7.81
C GLN A 490 -34.51 14.76 -6.43
N TYR A 491 -33.28 14.39 -6.31
CA TYR A 491 -32.52 14.41 -5.05
C TYR A 491 -31.37 15.42 -5.14
N LYS A 492 -31.64 16.68 -4.72
CA LYS A 492 -30.66 17.78 -4.80
C LYS A 492 -29.50 17.65 -3.79
N THR A 493 -29.70 16.91 -2.72
CA THR A 493 -28.69 16.70 -1.67
C THR A 493 -28.51 15.22 -1.37
N PHE A 494 -27.31 14.86 -0.89
CA PHE A 494 -27.04 13.50 -0.43
C PHE A 494 -28.02 13.07 0.67
N GLU A 495 -28.36 13.96 1.60
CA GLU A 495 -29.23 13.67 2.73
C GLU A 495 -30.65 13.28 2.28
N THR A 496 -31.20 14.00 1.30
CA THR A 496 -32.53 13.65 0.72
C THR A 496 -32.48 12.33 -0.01
N PHE A 497 -31.40 12.05 -0.75
CA PHE A 497 -31.18 10.75 -1.38
C PHE A 497 -31.03 9.63 -0.34
N ALA A 498 -30.17 9.82 0.64
CA ALA A 498 -29.89 8.80 1.66
C ALA A 498 -31.14 8.40 2.46
N THR A 499 -32.04 9.33 2.72
CA THR A 499 -33.28 9.06 3.49
C THR A 499 -34.42 8.54 2.63
N SER A 500 -34.59 9.05 1.42
CA SER A 500 -35.85 8.87 0.66
C SER A 500 -35.72 7.99 -0.58
N TYR A 501 -34.49 7.78 -1.11
CA TYR A 501 -34.30 6.95 -2.30
C TYR A 501 -34.47 5.46 -2.01
N SER A 502 -35.33 4.83 -2.78
CA SER A 502 -35.56 3.38 -2.77
C SER A 502 -35.16 2.77 -4.12
N ILE A 503 -34.53 1.60 -4.09
CA ILE A 503 -34.15 0.90 -5.32
C ILE A 503 -35.44 0.44 -6.05
N PRO A 504 -35.62 0.82 -7.32
CA PRO A 504 -36.81 0.40 -8.06
C PRO A 504 -36.75 -1.10 -8.37
N GLN A 505 -37.89 -1.76 -8.39
CA GLN A 505 -38.01 -3.20 -8.67
C GLN A 505 -37.40 -3.55 -10.04
N SER A 506 -37.56 -2.67 -11.04
CA SER A 506 -37.01 -2.87 -12.38
C SER A 506 -35.49 -3.11 -12.40
N LEU A 507 -34.73 -2.50 -11.47
CA LEU A 507 -33.27 -2.75 -11.37
C LEU A 507 -32.98 -4.17 -10.87
N PHE A 508 -33.78 -4.68 -9.95
CA PHE A 508 -33.65 -6.07 -9.50
C PHE A 508 -34.06 -7.04 -10.61
N ASP A 509 -35.09 -6.72 -11.40
CA ASP A 509 -35.54 -7.53 -12.53
C ASP A 509 -34.46 -7.58 -13.64
N ASP A 510 -33.81 -6.44 -13.92
CA ASP A 510 -32.66 -6.36 -14.84
C ASP A 510 -31.49 -7.23 -14.33
N MET A 511 -31.22 -7.23 -13.02
CA MET A 511 -30.17 -8.02 -12.39
C MET A 511 -30.47 -9.54 -12.50
N VAL A 512 -31.70 -9.96 -12.24
CA VAL A 512 -32.14 -11.35 -12.39
C VAL A 512 -32.04 -11.78 -13.85
N SER A 513 -32.48 -10.91 -14.78
CA SER A 513 -32.36 -11.17 -16.23
C SER A 513 -30.90 -11.33 -16.66
N ALA A 514 -30.00 -10.45 -16.17
CA ALA A 514 -28.56 -10.55 -16.44
C ALA A 514 -27.94 -11.84 -15.85
N ALA A 515 -28.35 -12.23 -14.65
CA ALA A 515 -27.91 -13.48 -14.01
C ALA A 515 -28.34 -14.73 -14.82
N THR A 516 -29.57 -14.71 -15.33
CA THR A 516 -30.10 -15.81 -16.16
C THR A 516 -29.32 -15.95 -17.47
N LYS A 517 -28.94 -14.84 -18.12
CA LYS A 517 -28.05 -14.83 -19.31
C LYS A 517 -26.69 -15.46 -19.02
N GLU A 518 -26.15 -15.26 -17.82
CA GLU A 518 -24.91 -15.87 -17.34
C GLU A 518 -25.10 -17.31 -16.79
N LYS A 519 -26.26 -17.93 -17.05
CA LYS A 519 -26.62 -19.28 -16.61
C LYS A 519 -26.62 -19.45 -15.09
N ILE A 520 -26.94 -18.40 -14.34
CA ILE A 520 -27.15 -18.46 -12.88
C ILE A 520 -28.64 -18.60 -12.65
N SER A 521 -29.06 -19.76 -12.14
CA SER A 521 -30.45 -20.03 -11.82
C SER A 521 -30.94 -19.13 -10.68
N PHE A 522 -32.07 -18.46 -10.89
CA PHE A 522 -32.71 -17.64 -9.87
C PHE A 522 -33.31 -18.51 -8.76
N VAL A 523 -33.07 -18.14 -7.50
CA VAL A 523 -33.62 -18.80 -6.31
C VAL A 523 -34.25 -17.72 -5.42
N GLN A 524 -35.58 -17.63 -5.43
CA GLN A 524 -36.35 -16.60 -4.76
C GLN A 524 -35.97 -16.45 -3.27
N GLU A 525 -35.94 -17.53 -2.51
CA GLU A 525 -35.62 -17.52 -1.08
C GLU A 525 -34.23 -16.92 -0.81
N GLN A 526 -33.23 -17.28 -1.63
CA GLN A 526 -31.88 -16.77 -1.50
C GLN A 526 -31.79 -15.28 -1.86
N PHE A 527 -32.53 -14.90 -2.90
CA PHE A 527 -32.61 -13.49 -3.31
C PHE A 527 -33.24 -12.63 -2.22
N ASP A 528 -34.37 -13.07 -1.65
CA ASP A 528 -35.08 -12.34 -0.60
C ASP A 528 -34.21 -12.16 0.66
N LYS A 529 -33.45 -13.17 1.06
CA LYS A 529 -32.46 -13.07 2.15
C LYS A 529 -31.36 -12.06 1.85
N SER A 530 -30.93 -11.96 0.60
CA SER A 530 -29.83 -11.08 0.18
C SER A 530 -30.29 -9.67 -0.20
N LYS A 531 -31.56 -9.47 -0.48
CA LYS A 531 -32.12 -8.22 -1.01
C LYS A 531 -31.86 -6.97 -0.14
N PRO A 532 -31.94 -7.02 1.20
CA PRO A 532 -31.59 -5.88 2.05
C PRO A 532 -30.13 -5.44 1.86
N TYR A 533 -29.19 -6.40 1.89
CA TYR A 533 -27.77 -6.14 1.65
C TYR A 533 -27.54 -5.58 0.24
N LEU A 534 -28.10 -6.20 -0.80
CA LEU A 534 -28.03 -5.74 -2.19
C LEU A 534 -28.55 -4.31 -2.32
N SER A 535 -29.68 -3.99 -1.69
CA SER A 535 -30.26 -2.64 -1.71
C SER A 535 -29.30 -1.60 -1.15
N THR A 536 -28.63 -1.91 -0.03
CA THR A 536 -27.63 -1.02 0.56
C THR A 536 -26.42 -0.84 -0.35
N GLN A 537 -25.89 -1.93 -0.92
CA GLN A 537 -24.76 -1.86 -1.84
C GLN A 537 -25.07 -1.07 -3.12
N ILE A 538 -26.21 -1.35 -3.75
CA ILE A 538 -26.65 -0.63 -4.95
C ILE A 538 -26.83 0.86 -4.64
N LYS A 539 -27.51 1.19 -3.53
CA LYS A 539 -27.70 2.58 -3.10
C LYS A 539 -26.37 3.30 -2.86
N ALA A 540 -25.40 2.61 -2.24
CA ALA A 540 -24.05 3.14 -2.02
C ALA A 540 -23.30 3.38 -3.35
N LEU A 541 -23.42 2.47 -4.31
CA LEU A 541 -22.81 2.64 -5.65
C LEU A 541 -23.42 3.84 -6.38
N ILE A 542 -24.74 4.02 -6.34
CA ILE A 542 -25.43 5.18 -6.92
C ILE A 542 -24.97 6.47 -6.24
N ALA A 543 -24.88 6.46 -4.90
CA ALA A 543 -24.44 7.61 -4.13
C ALA A 543 -23.01 8.03 -4.48
N THR A 544 -22.09 7.06 -4.62
CA THR A 544 -20.70 7.31 -4.98
C THR A 544 -20.54 7.95 -6.34
N ASP A 545 -21.40 7.55 -7.28
CA ASP A 545 -21.35 8.02 -8.66
C ASP A 545 -21.85 9.46 -8.82
N ILE A 546 -22.75 9.90 -7.93
CA ILE A 546 -23.41 11.21 -8.03
C ILE A 546 -22.82 12.25 -7.07
N TRP A 547 -22.41 11.83 -5.86
CA TRP A 547 -21.89 12.70 -4.81
C TRP A 547 -20.40 12.45 -4.53
N GLU A 548 -19.92 12.86 -3.35
CA GLU A 548 -18.53 12.73 -2.94
C GLU A 548 -18.15 11.28 -2.55
N ARG A 549 -16.86 11.04 -2.43
CA ARG A 549 -16.29 9.72 -2.11
C ARG A 549 -16.81 9.13 -0.79
N ASP A 550 -17.09 9.97 0.19
CA ASP A 550 -17.59 9.52 1.50
C ASP A 550 -19.04 9.03 1.46
N ALA A 551 -19.79 9.35 0.38
CA ALA A 551 -21.18 8.93 0.20
C ALA A 551 -21.37 7.41 0.28
N PHE A 552 -20.41 6.64 -0.26
CA PHE A 552 -20.43 5.18 -0.15
C PHE A 552 -20.47 4.73 1.32
N TYR A 553 -19.52 5.20 2.10
CA TYR A 553 -19.41 4.81 3.52
C TYR A 553 -20.56 5.34 4.36
N ARG A 554 -21.08 6.51 4.05
CA ARG A 554 -22.28 7.07 4.72
C ARG A 554 -23.51 6.19 4.51
N ILE A 555 -23.63 5.49 3.40
CA ILE A 555 -24.72 4.53 3.15
C ILE A 555 -24.40 3.17 3.81
N VAL A 556 -23.26 2.53 3.49
CA VAL A 556 -22.98 1.18 3.97
C VAL A 556 -22.84 1.10 5.49
N ASN A 557 -22.37 2.16 6.13
CA ASN A 557 -22.21 2.22 7.59
C ASN A 557 -23.54 2.23 8.35
N THR A 558 -24.66 2.51 7.68
CA THR A 558 -25.97 2.35 8.29
C THR A 558 -26.29 0.89 8.60
N GLU A 559 -25.64 -0.06 7.89
CA GLU A 559 -25.85 -1.50 8.07
C GLU A 559 -24.62 -2.23 8.61
N ASN A 560 -23.44 -1.60 8.62
CA ASN A 560 -22.20 -2.22 9.12
C ASN A 560 -22.31 -2.51 10.63
N ALA A 561 -22.33 -3.80 10.99
CA ALA A 561 -22.50 -4.24 12.38
C ALA A 561 -21.36 -3.75 13.32
N ILE A 562 -20.12 -3.64 12.81
CA ILE A 562 -18.97 -3.16 13.60
C ILE A 562 -19.14 -1.68 13.89
N VAL A 563 -19.57 -0.89 12.90
CA VAL A 563 -19.86 0.56 13.07
C VAL A 563 -21.04 0.77 14.02
N LYS A 564 -22.14 0.01 13.86
CA LYS A 564 -23.30 0.06 14.75
C LYS A 564 -22.88 -0.23 16.20
N LYS A 565 -22.03 -1.23 16.42
CA LYS A 565 -21.52 -1.58 17.75
C LYS A 565 -20.65 -0.48 18.36
N ALA A 566 -19.82 0.17 17.56
CA ALA A 566 -19.02 1.30 18.00
C ALA A 566 -19.89 2.50 18.43
N LEU A 567 -20.91 2.82 17.65
CA LEU A 567 -21.87 3.87 18.00
C LEU A 567 -22.67 3.53 19.26
N GLU A 568 -23.07 2.28 19.43
CA GLU A 568 -23.74 1.80 20.65
C GLU A 568 -22.87 2.04 21.88
N LEU A 569 -21.56 1.71 21.82
CA LEU A 569 -20.63 1.93 22.92
C LEU A 569 -20.47 3.41 23.30
N PHE A 570 -20.55 4.31 22.34
CA PHE A 570 -20.51 5.75 22.63
C PHE A 570 -21.84 6.29 23.19
N LYS A 571 -22.98 5.76 22.75
CA LYS A 571 -24.32 6.24 23.12
C LYS A 571 -24.78 5.72 24.49
N GLN A 572 -24.47 4.48 24.84
CA GLN A 572 -24.90 3.91 26.10
C GLN A 572 -24.10 4.49 27.26
N PRO A 573 -24.75 5.09 28.29
CA PRO A 573 -24.07 5.68 29.42
C PRO A 573 -23.12 4.69 30.11
N GLY A 574 -21.84 5.03 30.18
CA GLY A 574 -20.82 4.22 30.85
C GLY A 574 -20.37 2.97 30.11
N ALA A 575 -20.96 2.57 28.97
CA ALA A 575 -20.58 1.36 28.23
C ALA A 575 -19.10 1.41 27.80
N TYR A 576 -18.67 2.51 27.19
CA TYR A 576 -17.27 2.73 26.84
C TYR A 576 -16.35 2.69 28.08
N ASN A 577 -16.74 3.38 29.16
CA ASN A 577 -15.92 3.47 30.38
C ASN A 577 -15.81 2.14 31.15
N LYS A 578 -16.79 1.25 31.04
CA LYS A 578 -16.73 -0.10 31.64
C LYS A 578 -15.61 -0.96 31.05
N LEU A 579 -15.22 -0.71 29.81
CA LEU A 579 -14.08 -1.37 29.16
C LEU A 579 -12.73 -0.87 29.72
N PHE A 580 -12.74 0.30 30.38
CA PHE A 580 -11.60 0.88 31.08
C PHE A 580 -11.97 1.10 32.54
N PRO A 581 -11.96 0.06 33.40
CA PRO A 581 -12.25 0.21 34.82
C PRO A 581 -11.36 1.30 35.41
N SER A 582 -11.98 2.24 36.13
CA SER A 582 -11.29 3.38 36.73
C SER A 582 -10.11 2.91 37.56
N SER A 583 -8.97 3.55 37.39
CA SER A 583 -7.71 3.32 38.12
C SER A 583 -7.80 3.55 39.65
N THR A 584 -8.98 3.81 40.20
CA THR A 584 -9.23 4.06 41.64
C THR A 584 -9.03 2.84 42.51
N ASN A 585 -8.77 1.63 41.95
CA ASN A 585 -8.52 0.42 42.76
C ASN A 585 -7.11 -0.16 42.62
N ILE A 586 -6.15 0.55 42.04
CA ILE A 586 -4.75 0.15 42.14
C ILE A 586 -4.27 0.64 43.52
N LYS A 587 -4.38 -0.25 44.53
CA LYS A 587 -3.66 -0.08 45.81
C LYS A 587 -2.21 0.25 45.47
N LYS A 588 -1.75 1.41 45.95
CA LYS A 588 -0.34 1.74 46.06
C LYS A 588 0.35 0.64 46.89
N THR A 589 0.82 -0.41 46.25
CA THR A 589 1.86 -1.26 46.82
C THR A 589 3.16 -0.52 46.55
N GLY A 590 3.43 0.45 47.40
CA GLY A 590 4.76 1.00 47.59
C GLY A 590 5.60 -0.02 48.32
N LYS A 591 6.69 -0.39 47.75
CA LYS A 591 8.05 -0.36 48.28
C LYS A 591 9.01 -0.88 47.24
#